data_5e3ec891ac7626ad93994b2102a1dd8c
#
_entry.id   5e3ec891ac7626ad93994b2102a1dd8c
#
_cell.length_a   1.000
_cell.length_b   1.000
_cell.length_c   1.000
_cell.angle_alpha   90.00
_cell.angle_beta   90.00
_cell.angle_gamma   90.00
#
_symmetry.space_group_name_H-M   'P 1'
#
loop_
_entity.id
_entity.type
_entity.pdbx_description
1 polymer ?
#
loop_
_entity_poly.entity_id
_entity_poly.type
_entity_poly.pdbx_seq_one_letter_code
_entity_poly.pdbx_strand_id
1 'polypeptide(L)'
;MLNNATGFRKTYIAAGYTDLRRGIDGLASIIKFNFQLDPYEKDILFLFCGRRSDRIKGLVWEGDGSLLLHKRLELGGFSWPRTKEGALEITPEQYQALMQGLEIVSRHPIQECIPRISCKALCKTEKIKNLFAFIVLDKLEVIHSWVLLHSFNYGVLW
;
A
#
# COMPACT_ATOMS: atom_id res chain seq x y z
N MET A 1 21.53 14.43 15.53
CA MET A 1 20.44 14.71 16.49
C MET A 1 19.09 14.66 15.79
N LEU A 2 17.99 15.01 16.44
CA LEU A 2 16.60 14.75 16.01
C LEU A 2 16.25 15.18 14.56
N ASN A 3 16.97 16.08 13.91
CA ASN A 3 16.67 16.47 12.54
C ASN A 3 17.06 15.44 11.46
N ASN A 4 18.06 14.60 11.73
CA ASN A 4 18.61 13.69 10.72
C ASN A 4 18.39 12.21 11.02
N ALA A 5 17.86 11.85 12.18
CA ALA A 5 17.67 10.48 12.68
C ALA A 5 18.92 9.57 12.52
N THR A 6 20.09 10.16 12.41
CA THR A 6 21.35 9.40 12.33
C THR A 6 21.62 8.76 13.70
N GLY A 7 21.76 7.43 13.70
CA GLY A 7 21.99 6.66 14.93
C GLY A 7 20.81 5.82 15.39
N PHE A 8 19.62 5.96 14.77
CA PHE A 8 18.50 5.08 15.07
C PHE A 8 18.41 3.97 14.01
N ARG A 9 18.24 2.75 14.47
CA ARG A 9 18.08 1.57 13.63
C ARG A 9 16.68 1.55 12.99
N LYS A 10 15.67 1.95 13.77
CA LYS A 10 14.28 2.05 13.35
C LYS A 10 13.62 3.29 13.93
N THR A 11 12.67 3.81 13.22
CA THR A 11 11.81 4.90 13.71
C THR A 11 10.35 4.52 13.53
N TYR A 12 9.60 4.61 14.63
CA TYR A 12 8.15 4.42 14.65
C TYR A 12 7.46 5.73 14.96
N ILE A 13 6.34 5.98 14.33
CA ILE A 13 5.45 7.08 14.68
C ILE A 13 4.13 6.53 15.20
N ALA A 14 3.67 7.07 16.33
CA ALA A 14 2.33 6.84 16.85
C ALA A 14 1.34 7.65 16.01
N ALA A 15 0.64 7.00 15.08
CA ALA A 15 -0.39 7.66 14.30
C ALA A 15 -1.56 8.11 15.19
N GLY A 16 -2.29 9.13 14.76
CA GLY A 16 -3.39 9.69 15.56
C GLY A 16 -2.91 10.72 16.60
N TYR A 17 -3.50 10.68 17.78
CA TYR A 17 -3.26 11.65 18.85
C TYR A 17 -2.74 10.97 20.10
N THR A 18 -1.65 11.51 20.67
CA THR A 18 -1.13 11.08 21.96
C THR A 18 -1.16 12.25 22.94
N ASP A 19 -1.53 11.98 24.18
CA ASP A 19 -1.41 13.00 25.24
C ASP A 19 0.06 13.19 25.60
N LEU A 20 0.64 14.28 25.14
CA LEU A 20 2.05 14.62 25.37
C LEU A 20 2.37 15.05 26.82
N ARG A 21 1.39 15.11 27.72
CA ARG A 21 1.64 15.33 29.16
C ARG A 21 2.22 14.09 29.84
N ARG A 22 2.07 12.92 29.21
CA ARG A 22 2.63 11.65 29.64
C ARG A 22 4.15 11.73 29.72
N GLY A 23 4.72 11.20 30.80
CA GLY A 23 6.15 10.99 30.96
C GLY A 23 6.63 9.71 30.26
N ILE A 24 7.85 9.30 30.59
CA ILE A 24 8.52 8.10 30.03
C ILE A 24 7.65 6.87 30.20
N ASP A 25 7.23 6.55 31.44
CA ASP A 25 6.46 5.33 31.73
C ASP A 25 5.10 5.31 31.02
N GLY A 26 4.44 6.47 30.93
CA GLY A 26 3.17 6.59 30.24
C GLY A 26 3.29 6.39 28.71
N LEU A 27 4.39 6.83 28.10
CA LEU A 27 4.67 6.61 26.69
C LEU A 27 5.15 5.18 26.42
N ALA A 28 6.00 4.62 27.28
CA ALA A 28 6.42 3.23 27.21
C ALA A 28 5.22 2.27 27.33
N SER A 29 4.25 2.58 28.19
CA SER A 29 3.01 1.81 28.30
C SER A 29 2.20 1.81 27.01
N ILE A 30 2.13 2.95 26.29
CA ILE A 30 1.47 3.00 24.97
C ILE A 30 2.18 2.09 23.96
N ILE A 31 3.51 2.13 23.91
CA ILE A 31 4.30 1.28 23.01
C ILE A 31 4.01 -0.19 23.30
N LYS A 32 4.05 -0.58 24.54
CA LYS A 32 3.89 -1.97 24.95
C LYS A 32 2.47 -2.49 24.75
N PHE A 33 1.46 -1.75 25.19
CA PHE A 33 0.08 -2.25 25.24
C PHE A 33 -0.73 -1.93 23.99
N ASN A 34 -0.54 -0.74 23.40
CA ASN A 34 -1.32 -0.35 22.22
C ASN A 34 -0.65 -0.79 20.91
N PHE A 35 0.69 -0.75 20.87
CA PHE A 35 1.41 -1.09 19.64
C PHE A 35 2.00 -2.49 19.66
N GLN A 36 2.01 -3.16 20.83
CA GLN A 36 2.58 -4.51 21.02
C GLN A 36 4.06 -4.57 20.62
N LEU A 37 4.78 -3.47 20.84
CA LEU A 37 6.21 -3.33 20.59
C LEU A 37 6.96 -3.28 21.91
N ASP A 38 8.27 -3.59 21.88
CA ASP A 38 9.12 -3.46 23.05
C ASP A 38 9.67 -2.03 23.16
N PRO A 39 9.32 -1.26 24.23
CA PRO A 39 9.84 0.08 24.43
C PRO A 39 11.31 0.11 24.86
N TYR A 40 11.89 -1.04 25.24
CA TYR A 40 13.28 -1.18 25.72
C TYR A 40 14.23 -1.76 24.68
N GLU A 41 13.80 -1.86 23.45
CA GLU A 41 14.68 -2.24 22.34
C GLU A 41 15.60 -1.06 21.98
N LYS A 42 16.92 -1.33 21.90
CA LYS A 42 17.94 -0.30 21.66
C LYS A 42 17.85 0.29 20.27
N ASP A 43 18.22 1.56 20.18
CA ASP A 43 18.35 2.31 18.92
C ASP A 43 17.03 2.43 18.15
N ILE A 44 15.89 2.31 18.83
CA ILE A 44 14.58 2.57 18.26
C ILE A 44 14.03 3.90 18.76
N LEU A 45 13.65 4.76 17.84
CA LEU A 45 12.99 6.02 18.12
C LEU A 45 11.49 5.88 17.97
N PHE A 46 10.73 6.11 19.03
CA PHE A 46 9.27 6.21 19.01
C PHE A 46 8.84 7.67 19.08
N LEU A 47 8.14 8.14 18.07
CA LEU A 47 7.66 9.52 17.98
C LEU A 47 6.16 9.63 18.25
N PHE A 48 5.78 10.64 19.02
CA PHE A 48 4.41 10.94 19.43
C PHE A 48 4.07 12.39 19.12
N CYS A 49 2.85 12.63 18.66
CA CYS A 49 2.33 13.96 18.42
C CYS A 49 0.98 14.17 19.12
N GLY A 50 0.81 15.32 19.72
CA GLY A 50 -0.44 15.71 20.38
C GLY A 50 -1.49 16.22 19.41
N ARG A 51 -2.57 16.80 19.93
CA ARG A 51 -3.60 17.46 19.12
C ARG A 51 -3.02 18.61 18.30
N ARG A 52 -2.10 19.37 18.89
CA ARG A 52 -1.37 20.43 18.20
C ARG A 52 -0.19 19.80 17.46
N SER A 53 -0.05 20.14 16.19
CA SER A 53 1.02 19.64 15.33
C SER A 53 2.34 20.39 15.46
N ASP A 54 2.40 21.42 16.34
CA ASP A 54 3.58 22.23 16.57
C ASP A 54 4.66 21.56 17.44
N ARG A 55 4.34 20.41 18.04
CA ARG A 55 5.24 19.71 18.96
C ARG A 55 5.14 18.21 18.88
N ILE A 56 6.29 17.55 19.08
CA ILE A 56 6.44 16.11 19.15
C ILE A 56 7.26 15.71 20.38
N LYS A 57 7.04 14.50 20.87
CA LYS A 57 7.91 13.81 21.81
C LYS A 57 8.51 12.58 21.16
N GLY A 58 9.77 12.30 21.48
CA GLY A 58 10.45 11.08 21.11
C GLY A 58 10.86 10.30 22.35
N LEU A 59 10.71 8.99 22.34
CA LEU A 59 11.19 8.07 23.37
C LEU A 59 12.20 7.12 22.75
N VAL A 60 13.38 7.01 23.37
CA VAL A 60 14.45 6.11 22.95
C VAL A 60 14.99 5.39 24.19
N TRP A 61 15.27 4.11 24.05
CA TRP A 61 16.02 3.35 25.06
C TRP A 61 17.48 3.24 24.64
N GLU A 62 18.40 3.71 25.50
CA GLU A 62 19.85 3.73 25.23
C GLU A 62 20.60 2.53 25.84
N GLY A 63 19.88 1.67 26.55
CA GLY A 63 20.44 0.46 27.16
C GLY A 63 20.66 0.60 28.67
N ASP A 64 20.92 1.78 29.15
CA ASP A 64 21.09 2.14 30.54
C ASP A 64 19.94 3.04 31.07
N GLY A 65 19.22 3.68 30.15
CA GLY A 65 18.12 4.58 30.48
C GLY A 65 17.25 4.96 29.30
N SER A 66 16.08 5.52 29.60
CA SER A 66 15.16 6.08 28.61
C SER A 66 15.44 7.56 28.39
N LEU A 67 15.66 7.92 27.13
CA LEU A 67 15.79 9.32 26.72
C LEU A 67 14.44 9.84 26.22
N LEU A 68 13.95 10.90 26.84
CA LEU A 68 12.74 11.59 26.39
C LEU A 68 13.11 12.89 25.66
N LEU A 69 12.87 12.92 24.38
CA LEU A 69 13.10 14.07 23.53
C LEU A 69 11.81 14.91 23.41
N HIS A 70 11.93 16.22 23.41
CA HIS A 70 10.81 17.13 23.15
C HIS A 70 11.23 18.20 22.15
N LYS A 71 10.51 18.26 21.04
CA LYS A 71 10.71 19.29 20.02
C LYS A 71 9.42 20.08 19.85
N ARG A 72 9.51 21.41 19.95
CA ARG A 72 8.47 22.37 19.63
C ARG A 72 8.94 23.26 18.51
N LEU A 73 8.10 23.44 17.51
CA LEU A 73 8.32 24.38 16.43
C LEU A 73 7.84 25.76 16.86
N GLU A 74 8.60 26.78 16.53
CA GLU A 74 8.18 28.18 16.77
C GLU A 74 7.20 28.63 15.66
N LEU A 75 7.38 28.13 14.44
CA LEU A 75 6.51 28.41 13.30
C LEU A 75 6.17 27.09 12.58
N GLY A 76 4.94 26.99 12.05
CA GLY A 76 4.49 25.82 11.29
C GLY A 76 4.07 24.64 12.15
N GLY A 77 4.03 23.46 11.55
CA GLY A 77 3.61 22.20 12.19
C GLY A 77 4.08 20.99 11.42
N PHE A 78 4.09 19.85 12.11
CA PHE A 78 4.40 18.56 11.52
C PHE A 78 3.17 18.02 10.77
N SER A 79 3.36 17.52 9.56
CA SER A 79 2.31 16.82 8.79
C SER A 79 2.11 15.41 9.34
N TRP A 80 1.44 15.31 10.48
CA TRP A 80 1.28 14.07 11.23
C TRP A 80 0.13 13.22 10.70
N PRO A 81 0.31 11.90 10.45
CA PRO A 81 -0.77 11.03 10.03
C PRO A 81 -1.82 10.87 11.13
N ARG A 82 -3.08 11.23 10.83
CA ARG A 82 -4.20 11.21 11.78
C ARG A 82 -5.22 10.10 11.48
N THR A 83 -5.11 9.47 10.33
CA THR A 83 -6.15 8.57 9.80
C THR A 83 -6.00 7.11 10.22
N LYS A 84 -4.83 6.69 10.71
CA LYS A 84 -4.56 5.33 11.20
C LYS A 84 -4.17 5.39 12.66
N GLU A 85 -4.77 4.52 13.47
CA GLU A 85 -4.30 4.27 14.82
C GLU A 85 -3.24 3.17 14.81
N GLY A 86 -2.26 3.26 15.70
CA GLY A 86 -1.17 2.30 15.81
C GLY A 86 0.20 2.90 15.56
N ALA A 87 1.22 2.06 15.55
CA ALA A 87 2.58 2.43 15.23
C ALA A 87 2.87 2.18 13.75
N LEU A 88 3.43 3.18 13.09
CA LEU A 88 3.91 3.09 11.71
C LEU A 88 5.44 3.15 11.72
N GLU A 89 6.09 2.13 11.18
CA GLU A 89 7.52 2.19 10.89
C GLU A 89 7.74 3.10 9.68
N ILE A 90 8.66 4.04 9.81
CA ILE A 90 8.98 5.01 8.74
C ILE A 90 10.43 4.88 8.31
N THR A 91 10.66 5.10 7.01
CA THR A 91 12.01 5.11 6.46
C THR A 91 12.76 6.40 6.84
N PRO A 92 14.11 6.42 6.73
CA PRO A 92 14.89 7.64 6.96
C PRO A 92 14.46 8.82 6.07
N GLU A 93 14.06 8.56 4.84
CA GLU A 93 13.58 9.57 3.90
C GLU A 93 12.22 10.15 4.35
N GLN A 94 11.32 9.28 4.79
CA GLN A 94 10.02 9.69 5.37
C GLN A 94 10.21 10.49 6.66
N TYR A 95 11.19 10.10 7.46
CA TYR A 95 11.55 10.86 8.65
C TYR A 95 12.04 12.28 8.31
N GLN A 96 12.92 12.40 7.33
CA GLN A 96 13.40 13.71 6.87
C GLN A 96 12.25 14.57 6.32
N ALA A 97 11.36 13.97 5.52
CA ALA A 97 10.17 14.65 5.01
C ALA A 97 9.27 15.15 6.17
N LEU A 98 9.05 14.32 7.20
CA LEU A 98 8.29 14.71 8.39
C LEU A 98 8.94 15.91 9.11
N MET A 99 10.27 15.89 9.27
CA MET A 99 11.01 16.98 9.93
C MET A 99 11.00 18.28 9.13
N GLN A 100 10.77 18.22 7.83
CA GLN A 100 10.56 19.37 6.93
C GLN A 100 9.09 19.81 6.87
N GLY A 101 8.17 19.11 7.57
CA GLY A 101 6.74 19.40 7.55
C GLY A 101 5.99 18.82 6.36
N LEU A 102 6.62 17.94 5.58
CA LEU A 102 6.02 17.27 4.43
C LEU A 102 5.19 16.06 4.85
N GLU A 103 4.23 15.68 4.03
CA GLU A 103 3.40 14.49 4.27
C GLU A 103 4.20 13.20 3.99
N ILE A 104 4.18 12.28 4.95
CA ILE A 104 4.87 10.98 4.87
C ILE A 104 3.96 9.85 4.40
N VAL A 105 2.65 10.05 4.48
CA VAL A 105 1.63 9.11 3.99
C VAL A 105 0.80 9.83 2.94
N SER A 106 0.85 9.37 1.71
CA SER A 106 0.02 9.96 0.64
C SER A 106 -1.46 9.78 0.97
N ARG A 107 -2.25 10.86 0.89
CA ARG A 107 -3.71 10.82 1.00
C ARG A 107 -4.36 10.12 -0.19
N HIS A 108 -3.71 10.19 -1.33
CA HIS A 108 -4.15 9.59 -2.58
C HIS A 108 -3.01 8.76 -3.18
N PRO A 109 -2.70 7.57 -2.62
CA PRO A 109 -1.67 6.72 -3.19
C PRO A 109 -2.06 6.33 -4.62
N ILE A 110 -1.11 6.42 -5.54
CA ILE A 110 -1.29 5.88 -6.88
C ILE A 110 -1.38 4.36 -6.73
N GLN A 111 -2.54 3.80 -7.03
CA GLN A 111 -2.73 2.36 -7.00
C GLN A 111 -2.19 1.77 -8.29
N GLU A 112 -1.44 0.69 -8.17
CA GLU A 112 -1.13 -0.15 -9.33
C GLU A 112 -2.45 -0.71 -9.86
N CYS A 113 -2.80 -0.33 -11.06
CA CYS A 113 -3.94 -0.91 -11.74
C CYS A 113 -3.45 -1.96 -12.73
N ILE A 114 -4.03 -3.15 -12.67
CA ILE A 114 -3.90 -4.11 -13.76
C ILE A 114 -4.50 -3.43 -15.00
N PRO A 115 -3.73 -3.26 -16.10
CA PRO A 115 -4.25 -2.62 -17.28
C PRO A 115 -5.49 -3.38 -17.75
N ARG A 116 -6.65 -2.75 -17.65
CA ARG A 116 -7.89 -3.30 -18.20
C ARG A 116 -7.70 -3.31 -19.71
N ILE A 117 -7.54 -4.50 -20.28
CA ILE A 117 -7.66 -4.67 -21.73
C ILE A 117 -9.04 -4.08 -22.06
N SER A 118 -9.02 -2.99 -22.80
CA SER A 118 -10.24 -2.25 -23.11
C SER A 118 -11.23 -3.25 -23.74
N CYS A 119 -12.46 -3.29 -23.24
CA CYS A 119 -13.51 -4.16 -23.77
C CYS A 119 -13.71 -4.01 -25.30
N LYS A 120 -13.26 -2.89 -25.87
CA LYS A 120 -13.24 -2.67 -27.33
C LYS A 120 -12.31 -3.61 -28.08
N ALA A 121 -11.20 -4.06 -27.46
CA ALA A 121 -10.30 -5.03 -28.07
C ALA A 121 -10.84 -6.46 -27.95
N LEU A 122 -11.50 -6.80 -26.82
CA LEU A 122 -12.17 -8.09 -26.64
C LEU A 122 -13.39 -8.23 -27.56
N CYS A 123 -14.17 -7.16 -27.76
CA CYS A 123 -15.33 -7.18 -28.64
C CYS A 123 -14.95 -7.36 -30.12
N LYS A 124 -13.76 -6.90 -30.53
CA LYS A 124 -13.25 -7.19 -31.88
C LYS A 124 -12.83 -8.66 -32.04
N THR A 125 -12.23 -9.26 -31.00
CA THR A 125 -11.82 -10.68 -31.02
C THR A 125 -13.01 -11.62 -30.98
N GLU A 126 -14.07 -11.31 -30.25
CA GLU A 126 -15.31 -12.11 -30.27
C GLU A 126 -16.04 -12.02 -31.61
N LYS A 127 -16.10 -10.83 -32.20
CA LYS A 127 -16.66 -10.69 -33.57
C LYS A 127 -15.87 -11.50 -34.60
N ILE A 128 -14.57 -11.57 -34.48
CA ILE A 128 -13.72 -12.37 -35.38
C ILE A 128 -13.91 -13.86 -35.09
N LYS A 129 -14.00 -14.28 -33.82
CA LYS A 129 -14.29 -15.69 -33.48
C LYS A 129 -15.66 -16.13 -33.99
N ASN A 130 -16.69 -15.28 -33.83
CA ASN A 130 -18.03 -15.60 -34.34
C ASN A 130 -18.08 -15.58 -35.86
N LEU A 131 -17.31 -14.71 -36.54
CA LEU A 131 -17.19 -14.71 -37.97
C LEU A 131 -16.47 -15.98 -38.51
N PHE A 132 -15.41 -16.41 -37.83
CA PHE A 132 -14.72 -17.66 -38.15
C PHE A 132 -15.60 -18.89 -37.91
N ALA A 133 -16.36 -18.92 -36.82
CA ALA A 133 -17.31 -20.00 -36.54
C ALA A 133 -18.41 -20.07 -37.61
N PHE A 134 -18.90 -18.93 -38.09
CA PHE A 134 -19.92 -18.86 -39.11
C PHE A 134 -19.37 -19.37 -40.49
N ILE A 135 -18.16 -18.98 -40.81
CA ILE A 135 -17.48 -19.40 -42.07
C ILE A 135 -17.16 -20.91 -42.02
N VAL A 136 -16.80 -21.45 -40.90
CA VAL A 136 -16.51 -22.88 -40.73
C VAL A 136 -17.79 -23.72 -40.80
N LEU A 137 -18.89 -23.23 -40.21
CA LEU A 137 -20.21 -23.92 -40.30
C LEU A 137 -20.74 -23.92 -41.71
N ASP A 138 -20.64 -22.82 -42.46
CA ASP A 138 -21.10 -22.73 -43.87
C ASP A 138 -20.31 -23.69 -44.78
N LYS A 139 -18.99 -23.85 -44.51
CA LYS A 139 -18.17 -24.83 -45.25
C LYS A 139 -18.47 -26.27 -44.88
N LEU A 140 -18.89 -26.55 -43.66
CA LEU A 140 -19.28 -27.89 -43.22
C LEU A 140 -20.61 -28.34 -43.89
N GLU A 141 -21.56 -27.43 -44.04
CA GLU A 141 -22.81 -27.75 -44.74
C GLU A 141 -22.58 -28.05 -46.24
N VAL A 142 -21.67 -27.28 -46.89
CA VAL A 142 -21.29 -27.51 -48.28
C VAL A 142 -20.60 -28.87 -48.44
N ILE A 143 -19.71 -29.24 -47.55
CA ILE A 143 -19.03 -30.54 -47.56
C ILE A 143 -20.02 -31.69 -47.29
N HIS A 144 -20.96 -31.51 -46.38
CA HIS A 144 -21.97 -32.51 -46.07
C HIS A 144 -22.92 -32.74 -47.28
N SER A 145 -23.30 -31.65 -47.96
CA SER A 145 -24.11 -31.71 -49.18
C SER A 145 -23.34 -32.38 -50.35
N TRP A 146 -22.01 -32.14 -50.41
CA TRP A 146 -21.17 -32.71 -51.48
C TRP A 146 -20.94 -34.21 -51.26
N VAL A 147 -20.76 -34.64 -49.97
CA VAL A 147 -20.63 -36.07 -49.64
C VAL A 147 -21.92 -36.84 -49.87
N LEU A 148 -23.08 -36.24 -49.58
CA LEU A 148 -24.38 -36.87 -49.87
C LEU A 148 -24.64 -37.02 -51.38
N LEU A 149 -24.25 -36.03 -52.18
CA LEU A 149 -24.36 -36.09 -53.65
C LEU A 149 -23.43 -37.14 -54.26
N HIS A 150 -22.24 -37.34 -53.71
CA HIS A 150 -21.30 -38.36 -54.20
C HIS A 150 -21.65 -39.78 -53.72
N SER A 151 -22.33 -39.92 -52.56
CA SER A 151 -22.77 -41.22 -52.07
C SER A 151 -23.94 -41.81 -52.88
N PHE A 152 -24.68 -40.93 -53.60
CA PHE A 152 -25.79 -41.37 -54.45
C PHE A 152 -25.37 -41.86 -55.83
N ASN A 153 -24.10 -41.59 -56.21
CA ASN A 153 -23.59 -41.93 -57.53
C ASN A 153 -22.80 -43.26 -57.59
N TYR A 154 -22.62 -43.94 -56.42
CA TYR A 154 -21.91 -45.23 -56.34
C TYR A 154 -22.77 -46.39 -55.83
N GLY A 155 -24.07 -46.22 -55.90
CA GLY A 155 -24.98 -47.26 -55.47
C GLY A 155 -25.82 -47.82 -56.63
N VAL A 156 -25.18 -48.48 -57.57
CA VAL A 156 -25.80 -49.58 -58.36
C VAL A 156 -24.68 -50.34 -59.04
N LEU A 157 -24.33 -51.49 -58.51
CA LEU A 157 -24.01 -52.72 -59.24
C LEU A 157 -23.52 -53.78 -58.29
N TRP A 158 -24.37 -54.68 -58.08
CA TRP A 158 -24.43 -56.06 -57.59
C TRP A 158 -25.45 -56.30 -56.52
#